data_833a6799f8641d74be29ce15ee15f06a
#
_entry.id   833a6799f8641d74be29ce15ee15f06a
#
_cell.length_a   1.000
_cell.length_b   1.000
_cell.length_c   1.000
_cell.angle_alpha   90.00
_cell.angle_beta   90.00
_cell.angle_gamma   90.00
#
_symmetry.space_group_name_H-M   'P 1'
#
loop_
_entity.id
_entity.type
_entity.pdbx_description
1 polymer ?
#
loop_
_entity_poly.entity_id
_entity_poly.type
_entity_poly.pdbx_seq_one_letter_code
_entity_poly.pdbx_strand_id
1 'polypeptide(L)'
;EELHHDKNYKWNWGNGLTTKLIDDYDSVLSAIFARLNKEDRAYVIDCKDKEKRGETKADVPQMIIDKITSIWNAIYPHRQIILEDAKIKAKTTSSEEYHAKEMSDGERVTIYLLGQCLIAPNDMTIIIDEPEIHLHKSIMYRLWDKIEEFCPNKTFIYITHDLDFAASRKEATKIWVKSYFGNNRWDIKILDPDENIPDSLMFEVLG
;
A
#
# COMPACT_ATOMS: atom_id res chain seq x y z
N GLU A 1 14.83 12.02 -6.23
CA GLU A 1 14.73 13.51 -6.04
C GLU A 1 13.55 14.12 -6.80
N GLU A 2 13.03 13.54 -7.86
CA GLU A 2 11.91 14.11 -8.62
C GLU A 2 10.52 13.76 -8.08
N LEU A 3 10.40 12.88 -7.12
CA LEU A 3 9.13 12.49 -6.49
C LEU A 3 8.45 13.63 -5.72
N HIS A 4 9.23 14.63 -5.33
CA HIS A 4 8.74 15.77 -4.54
C HIS A 4 8.32 16.98 -5.37
N HIS A 5 8.48 16.95 -6.70
CA HIS A 5 8.24 18.13 -7.54
C HIS A 5 7.02 18.05 -8.44
N ASP A 6 6.29 16.95 -8.46
CA ASP A 6 4.99 16.99 -9.11
C ASP A 6 4.00 17.69 -8.18
N LYS A 7 3.79 18.98 -8.46
CA LYS A 7 2.93 19.87 -7.67
C LYS A 7 1.48 19.35 -7.54
N ASN A 8 1.10 18.40 -8.40
CA ASN A 8 -0.21 17.76 -8.39
C ASN A 8 -0.32 16.65 -7.34
N TYR A 9 0.81 16.20 -6.80
CA TYR A 9 0.89 15.16 -5.77
C TYR A 9 1.38 15.67 -4.43
N LYS A 10 1.12 16.95 -4.11
CA LYS A 10 1.28 17.41 -2.74
C LYS A 10 0.29 16.66 -1.87
N TRP A 11 0.80 15.67 -1.18
CA TRP A 11 0.11 14.95 -0.12
C TRP A 11 -0.28 15.96 0.96
N ASN A 12 -1.52 16.41 0.95
CA ASN A 12 -2.10 17.07 2.11
C ASN A 12 -2.61 15.95 3.02
N TRP A 13 -1.78 15.57 3.95
CA TRP A 13 -2.15 14.74 5.07
C TRP A 13 -3.27 15.44 5.84
N GLY A 14 -4.44 14.85 5.84
CA GLY A 14 -5.63 15.44 6.43
C GLY A 14 -6.65 15.88 5.37
N ASN A 15 -7.68 15.12 5.17
CA ASN A 15 -8.82 15.29 4.26
C ASN A 15 -8.52 15.19 2.74
N GLY A 16 -7.26 15.27 2.31
CA GLY A 16 -6.94 15.35 0.89
C GLY A 16 -6.91 14.02 0.15
N LEU A 17 -6.58 12.91 0.81
CA LEU A 17 -6.41 11.64 0.11
C LEU A 17 -7.75 11.06 -0.32
N THR A 18 -8.69 11.01 0.60
CA THR A 18 -10.03 10.46 0.34
C THR A 18 -10.78 11.31 -0.67
N THR A 19 -10.71 12.64 -0.54
CA THR A 19 -11.36 13.56 -1.46
C THR A 19 -10.73 13.51 -2.85
N LYS A 20 -9.40 13.46 -2.96
CA LYS A 20 -8.73 13.34 -4.27
C LYS A 20 -8.88 11.97 -4.90
N LEU A 21 -8.90 10.90 -4.13
CA LEU A 21 -9.22 9.56 -4.65
C LEU A 21 -10.66 9.48 -5.17
N ILE A 22 -11.59 10.26 -4.61
CA ILE A 22 -12.98 10.30 -5.06
C ILE A 22 -13.13 11.25 -6.26
N ASP A 23 -12.51 12.44 -6.20
CA ASP A 23 -12.73 13.49 -7.18
C ASP A 23 -11.82 13.38 -8.42
N ASP A 24 -10.61 12.83 -8.29
CA ASP A 24 -9.61 12.74 -9.37
C ASP A 24 -8.92 11.36 -9.43
N TYR A 25 -9.69 10.33 -9.15
CA TYR A 25 -9.22 8.96 -9.03
C TYR A 25 -8.53 8.45 -10.31
N ASP A 26 -9.11 8.75 -11.48
CA ASP A 26 -8.57 8.29 -12.76
C ASP A 26 -7.20 8.91 -13.06
N SER A 27 -6.98 10.17 -12.71
CA SER A 27 -5.68 10.85 -12.89
C SER A 27 -4.62 10.28 -11.98
N VAL A 28 -4.96 10.02 -10.71
CA VAL A 28 -4.03 9.44 -9.73
C VAL A 28 -3.63 8.03 -10.14
N LEU A 29 -4.58 7.18 -10.50
CA LEU A 29 -4.28 5.82 -10.96
C LEU A 29 -3.53 5.80 -12.28
N SER A 30 -3.87 6.67 -13.23
CA SER A 30 -3.17 6.78 -14.49
C SER A 30 -1.71 7.17 -14.29
N ALA A 31 -1.42 8.07 -13.35
CA ALA A 31 -0.05 8.45 -13.02
C ALA A 31 0.73 7.31 -12.33
N ILE A 32 0.09 6.59 -11.40
CA ILE A 32 0.68 5.39 -10.80
C ILE A 32 0.98 4.36 -11.89
N PHE A 33 0.04 4.11 -12.79
CA PHE A 33 0.20 3.15 -13.87
C PHE A 33 1.29 3.56 -14.86
N ALA A 34 1.37 4.84 -15.24
CA ALA A 34 2.43 5.35 -16.10
C ALA A 34 3.82 5.15 -15.46
N ARG A 35 3.92 5.33 -14.16
CA ARG A 35 5.14 5.10 -13.41
C ARG A 35 5.50 3.62 -13.31
N LEU A 36 4.55 2.75 -13.02
CA LEU A 36 4.73 1.30 -13.03
C LEU A 36 5.27 0.83 -14.39
N ASN A 37 4.67 1.29 -15.49
CA ASN A 37 5.14 0.96 -16.84
C ASN A 37 6.56 1.47 -17.11
N LYS A 38 6.94 2.63 -16.58
CA LYS A 38 8.31 3.17 -16.74
C LYS A 38 9.33 2.27 -16.03
N GLU A 39 9.03 1.87 -14.79
CA GLU A 39 9.90 0.98 -14.00
C GLU A 39 10.03 -0.39 -14.65
N ASP A 40 8.92 -0.99 -15.08
CA ASP A 40 8.93 -2.29 -15.75
C ASP A 40 9.66 -2.25 -17.10
N ARG A 41 9.55 -1.16 -17.87
CA ARG A 41 10.32 -0.98 -19.11
C ARG A 41 11.82 -0.83 -18.86
N ALA A 42 12.20 -0.06 -17.86
CA ALA A 42 13.61 0.10 -17.47
C ALA A 42 14.22 -1.25 -17.09
N TYR A 43 13.47 -2.04 -16.33
CA TYR A 43 13.83 -3.39 -15.95
C TYR A 43 14.03 -4.32 -17.17
N VAL A 44 13.09 -4.33 -18.13
CA VAL A 44 13.20 -5.15 -19.35
C VAL A 44 14.42 -4.75 -20.18
N ILE A 45 14.74 -3.46 -20.25
CA ILE A 45 15.92 -2.96 -20.95
C ILE A 45 17.20 -3.46 -20.27
N ASP A 46 17.28 -3.34 -18.93
CA ASP A 46 18.44 -3.83 -18.16
C ASP A 46 18.66 -5.34 -18.34
N CYS A 47 17.58 -6.13 -18.31
CA CYS A 47 17.67 -7.57 -18.57
C CYS A 47 18.19 -7.90 -19.97
N LYS A 48 17.73 -7.19 -21.02
CA LYS A 48 18.21 -7.38 -22.38
C LYS A 48 19.68 -7.01 -22.55
N ASP A 49 20.13 -5.96 -21.87
CA ASP A 49 21.52 -5.53 -21.93
C ASP A 49 22.46 -6.49 -21.18
N LYS A 50 22.01 -7.08 -20.07
CA LYS A 50 22.71 -8.17 -19.38
C LYS A 50 22.81 -9.42 -20.24
N GLU A 51 21.74 -9.81 -20.93
CA GLU A 51 21.73 -10.95 -21.85
C GLU A 51 22.73 -10.76 -23.00
N LYS A 52 22.81 -9.54 -23.59
CA LYS A 52 23.78 -9.21 -24.63
C LYS A 52 25.24 -9.30 -24.15
N ARG A 53 25.48 -9.04 -22.87
CA ARG A 53 26.81 -9.16 -22.25
C ARG A 53 27.19 -10.58 -21.87
N GLY A 54 26.30 -11.56 -22.11
CA GLY A 54 26.50 -12.97 -21.74
C GLY A 54 26.45 -13.24 -20.27
N GLU A 55 25.88 -12.31 -19.48
CA GLU A 55 25.63 -12.53 -18.07
C GLU A 55 24.49 -13.56 -17.92
N THR A 56 24.70 -14.58 -17.09
CA THR A 56 23.66 -15.56 -16.78
C THR A 56 22.45 -14.83 -16.20
N LYS A 57 21.25 -15.22 -16.62
CA LYS A 57 19.99 -14.78 -15.99
C LYS A 57 20.07 -15.14 -14.51
N ALA A 58 20.59 -14.24 -13.68
CA ALA A 58 20.23 -14.21 -12.29
C ALA A 58 18.69 -14.14 -12.25
N ASP A 59 18.05 -14.82 -11.31
CA ASP A 59 16.61 -14.88 -11.15
C ASP A 59 15.95 -13.57 -11.55
N VAL A 60 15.19 -13.62 -12.65
CA VAL A 60 14.55 -12.43 -13.23
C VAL A 60 13.58 -11.92 -12.18
N PRO A 61 13.81 -10.78 -11.52
CA PRO A 61 12.89 -10.28 -10.53
C PRO A 61 11.51 -10.08 -11.17
N GLN A 62 10.47 -10.39 -10.41
CA GLN A 62 9.10 -10.23 -10.87
C GLN A 62 8.80 -8.75 -11.14
N MET A 63 8.20 -8.45 -12.30
CA MET A 63 7.79 -7.09 -12.64
C MET A 63 6.76 -6.56 -11.63
N ILE A 64 6.72 -5.24 -11.46
CA ILE A 64 5.80 -4.62 -10.47
C ILE A 64 4.34 -4.89 -10.85
N ILE A 65 4.02 -4.87 -12.14
CA ILE A 65 2.67 -5.21 -12.65
C ILE A 65 2.29 -6.64 -12.28
N ASP A 66 3.22 -7.60 -12.40
CA ASP A 66 2.97 -8.99 -12.02
C ASP A 66 2.75 -9.14 -10.51
N LYS A 67 3.51 -8.37 -9.70
CA LYS A 67 3.31 -8.33 -8.25
C LYS A 67 1.91 -7.81 -7.89
N ILE A 68 1.48 -6.70 -8.50
CA ILE A 68 0.14 -6.14 -8.29
C ILE A 68 -0.92 -7.18 -8.64
N THR A 69 -0.80 -7.81 -9.80
CA THR A 69 -1.75 -8.84 -10.26
C THR A 69 -1.79 -10.03 -9.30
N SER A 70 -0.63 -10.49 -8.84
CA SER A 70 -0.52 -11.58 -7.88
C SER A 70 -1.20 -11.27 -6.55
N ILE A 71 -0.93 -10.08 -6.00
CA ILE A 71 -1.52 -9.64 -4.73
C ILE A 71 -3.03 -9.43 -4.89
N TRP A 72 -3.46 -8.78 -5.98
CA TRP A 72 -4.87 -8.60 -6.28
C TRP A 72 -5.65 -9.91 -6.31
N ASN A 73 -5.12 -10.90 -7.04
CA ASN A 73 -5.76 -12.21 -7.15
C ASN A 73 -5.84 -12.95 -5.80
N ALA A 74 -4.86 -12.74 -4.92
CA ALA A 74 -4.89 -13.30 -3.58
C ALA A 74 -5.96 -12.64 -2.69
N ILE A 75 -6.25 -11.35 -2.89
CA ILE A 75 -7.23 -10.57 -2.13
C ILE A 75 -8.64 -10.75 -2.69
N TYR A 76 -8.76 -10.68 -4.02
CA TYR A 76 -10.03 -10.73 -4.77
C TYR A 76 -10.06 -11.93 -5.73
N PRO A 77 -10.18 -13.17 -5.23
CA PRO A 77 -10.08 -14.39 -6.07
C PRO A 77 -11.16 -14.49 -7.16
N HIS A 78 -12.25 -13.74 -7.02
CA HIS A 78 -13.36 -13.72 -7.99
C HIS A 78 -13.32 -12.54 -8.95
N ARG A 79 -12.22 -11.77 -8.94
CA ARG A 79 -12.07 -10.55 -9.75
C ARG A 79 -10.66 -10.48 -10.31
N GLN A 80 -10.54 -10.49 -11.61
CA GLN A 80 -9.28 -10.35 -12.31
C GLN A 80 -9.01 -8.87 -12.58
N ILE A 81 -7.81 -8.39 -12.23
CA ILE A 81 -7.36 -7.05 -12.63
C ILE A 81 -6.74 -7.11 -14.03
N ILE A 82 -7.01 -6.10 -14.84
CA ILE A 82 -6.48 -5.92 -16.19
C ILE A 82 -5.76 -4.57 -16.21
N LEU A 83 -4.46 -4.63 -16.48
CA LEU A 83 -3.56 -3.47 -16.50
C LEU A 83 -3.00 -3.33 -17.91
N GLU A 84 -3.74 -2.65 -18.80
CA GLU A 84 -3.40 -2.52 -20.22
C GLU A 84 -3.64 -1.09 -20.71
N ASP A 85 -2.84 -0.63 -21.67
CA ASP A 85 -3.00 0.65 -22.36
C ASP A 85 -3.15 1.86 -21.44
N ALA A 86 -2.39 1.90 -20.35
CA ALA A 86 -2.48 2.91 -19.30
C ALA A 86 -3.89 3.02 -18.67
N LYS A 87 -4.64 1.92 -18.70
CA LYS A 87 -5.97 1.82 -18.09
C LYS A 87 -6.02 0.67 -17.09
N ILE A 88 -6.79 0.88 -16.05
CA ILE A 88 -7.07 -0.12 -15.05
C ILE A 88 -8.52 -0.53 -15.18
N LYS A 89 -8.74 -1.81 -15.36
CA LYS A 89 -10.06 -2.43 -15.38
C LYS A 89 -10.07 -3.64 -14.45
N ALA A 90 -11.24 -4.06 -14.06
CA ALA A 90 -11.42 -5.36 -13.45
C ALA A 90 -12.47 -6.17 -14.21
N LYS A 91 -12.38 -7.48 -14.06
CA LYS A 91 -13.29 -8.43 -14.70
C LYS A 91 -13.84 -9.37 -13.65
N THR A 92 -15.16 -9.55 -13.68
CA THR A 92 -15.83 -10.52 -12.81
C THR A 92 -15.71 -11.94 -13.36
N THR A 93 -16.07 -12.94 -12.55
CA THR A 93 -16.17 -14.35 -13.00
C THR A 93 -17.18 -14.54 -14.13
N SER A 94 -18.18 -13.67 -14.25
CA SER A 94 -19.14 -13.66 -15.37
C SER A 94 -18.60 -13.02 -16.65
N SER A 95 -17.30 -12.67 -16.65
CA SER A 95 -16.62 -12.04 -17.79
C SER A 95 -17.05 -10.61 -18.11
N GLU A 96 -17.77 -9.96 -17.21
CA GLU A 96 -18.15 -8.55 -17.32
C GLU A 96 -16.95 -7.69 -16.90
N GLU A 97 -16.52 -6.80 -17.78
CA GLU A 97 -15.45 -5.84 -17.53
C GLU A 97 -16.03 -4.51 -17.03
N TYR A 98 -15.36 -3.90 -16.07
CA TYR A 98 -15.69 -2.59 -15.55
C TYR A 98 -14.44 -1.75 -15.32
N HIS A 99 -14.57 -0.45 -15.49
CA HIS A 99 -13.47 0.51 -15.36
C HIS A 99 -13.15 0.83 -13.90
N ALA A 100 -11.96 1.38 -13.69
CA ALA A 100 -11.50 1.79 -12.37
C ALA A 100 -12.49 2.68 -11.60
N LYS A 101 -13.19 3.59 -12.28
CA LYS A 101 -14.23 4.47 -11.69
C LYS A 101 -15.48 3.73 -11.21
N GLU A 102 -15.72 2.52 -11.71
CA GLU A 102 -16.85 1.66 -11.34
C GLU A 102 -16.49 0.66 -10.23
N MET A 103 -15.22 0.64 -9.84
CA MET A 103 -14.74 -0.17 -8.73
C MET A 103 -15.27 0.33 -7.39
N SER A 104 -15.45 -0.58 -6.46
CA SER A 104 -15.76 -0.24 -5.06
C SER A 104 -14.62 0.55 -4.41
N ASP A 105 -14.92 1.28 -3.34
CA ASP A 105 -13.91 2.05 -2.61
C ASP A 105 -12.75 1.17 -2.12
N GLY A 106 -13.06 -0.02 -1.61
CA GLY A 106 -12.05 -0.99 -1.19
C GLY A 106 -11.12 -1.45 -2.32
N GLU A 107 -11.66 -1.70 -3.51
CA GLU A 107 -10.87 -2.05 -4.69
C GLU A 107 -9.95 -0.91 -5.12
N ARG A 108 -10.48 0.32 -5.14
CA ARG A 108 -9.72 1.52 -5.48
C ARG A 108 -8.58 1.77 -4.50
N VAL A 109 -8.87 1.70 -3.20
CA VAL A 109 -7.85 1.86 -2.14
C VAL A 109 -6.80 0.78 -2.24
N THR A 110 -7.18 -0.48 -2.50
CA THR A 110 -6.24 -1.59 -2.66
C THR A 110 -5.25 -1.32 -3.78
N ILE A 111 -5.71 -0.96 -4.99
CA ILE A 111 -4.81 -0.66 -6.12
C ILE A 111 -3.90 0.51 -5.80
N TYR A 112 -4.46 1.55 -5.19
CA TYR A 112 -3.71 2.74 -4.82
C TYR A 112 -2.57 2.41 -3.85
N LEU A 113 -2.86 1.70 -2.76
CA LEU A 113 -1.86 1.32 -1.77
C LEU A 113 -0.79 0.40 -2.35
N LEU A 114 -1.19 -0.59 -3.15
CA LEU A 114 -0.25 -1.48 -3.85
C LEU A 114 0.66 -0.67 -4.77
N GLY A 115 0.11 0.20 -5.59
CA GLY A 115 0.87 1.03 -6.51
C GLY A 115 1.89 1.90 -5.77
N GLN A 116 1.48 2.61 -4.73
CA GLN A 116 2.36 3.49 -3.95
C GLN A 116 3.46 2.71 -3.22
N CYS A 117 3.10 1.63 -2.54
CA CYS A 117 4.07 0.86 -1.76
C CYS A 117 5.10 0.16 -2.65
N LEU A 118 4.68 -0.40 -3.78
CA LEU A 118 5.57 -1.13 -4.68
C LEU A 118 6.51 -0.20 -5.46
N ILE A 119 6.03 0.99 -5.86
CA ILE A 119 6.83 1.99 -6.60
C ILE A 119 7.83 2.72 -5.69
N ALA A 120 7.52 2.84 -4.40
CA ALA A 120 8.41 3.53 -3.46
C ALA A 120 9.84 2.94 -3.55
N PRO A 121 10.89 3.76 -3.52
CA PRO A 121 12.26 3.28 -3.52
C PRO A 121 12.53 2.27 -2.41
N ASN A 122 13.52 1.39 -2.61
CA ASN A 122 14.00 0.52 -1.54
C ASN A 122 14.57 1.38 -0.40
N ASP A 123 14.59 0.81 0.80
CA ASP A 123 15.08 1.46 2.03
C ASP A 123 14.27 2.71 2.45
N MET A 124 13.08 2.91 1.87
CA MET A 124 12.20 4.00 2.26
C MET A 124 11.35 3.63 3.47
N THR A 125 11.12 4.62 4.33
CA THR A 125 10.09 4.53 5.38
C THR A 125 8.76 5.01 4.82
N ILE A 126 7.74 4.14 4.91
CA ILE A 126 6.37 4.41 4.49
C ILE A 126 5.53 4.59 5.75
N ILE A 127 4.90 5.74 5.89
CA ILE A 127 4.01 6.05 7.01
C ILE A 127 2.58 5.95 6.51
N ILE A 128 1.77 5.14 7.18
CA ILE A 128 0.37 4.92 6.88
C ILE A 128 -0.45 5.36 8.09
N ASP A 129 -1.33 6.33 7.86
CA ASP A 129 -2.29 6.80 8.84
C ASP A 129 -3.63 6.13 8.56
N GLU A 130 -4.21 5.49 9.56
CA GLU A 130 -5.47 4.75 9.49
C GLU A 130 -5.47 3.66 8.39
N PRO A 131 -4.60 2.63 8.48
CA PRO A 131 -4.51 1.55 7.48
C PRO A 131 -5.82 0.78 7.27
N GLU A 132 -6.76 0.89 8.19
CA GLU A 132 -8.09 0.27 8.20
C GLU A 132 -9.14 1.02 7.39
N ILE A 133 -8.93 2.31 7.09
CA ILE A 133 -9.96 3.12 6.44
C ILE A 133 -10.33 2.56 5.06
N HIS A 134 -11.63 2.50 4.79
CA HIS A 134 -12.23 2.02 3.54
C HIS A 134 -11.98 0.55 3.19
N LEU A 135 -11.36 -0.22 4.08
CA LEU A 135 -11.09 -1.64 3.87
C LEU A 135 -11.91 -2.50 4.82
N HIS A 136 -12.53 -3.54 4.29
CA HIS A 136 -13.10 -4.57 5.16
C HIS A 136 -11.97 -5.32 5.87
N LYS A 137 -12.15 -5.65 7.16
CA LYS A 137 -11.10 -6.30 7.97
C LYS A 137 -10.42 -7.49 7.28
N SER A 138 -11.18 -8.34 6.61
CA SER A 138 -10.62 -9.53 5.91
C SER A 138 -9.72 -9.17 4.72
N ILE A 139 -9.95 -8.01 4.09
CA ILE A 139 -9.12 -7.50 2.99
C ILE A 139 -7.90 -6.80 3.55
N MET A 140 -8.09 -5.96 4.55
CA MET A 140 -7.05 -5.16 5.20
C MET A 140 -5.86 -6.03 5.65
N TYR A 141 -6.10 -7.08 6.42
CA TYR A 141 -5.02 -7.95 6.90
C TYR A 141 -4.24 -8.58 5.75
N ARG A 142 -4.95 -9.16 4.78
CA ARG A 142 -4.32 -9.79 3.61
C ARG A 142 -3.53 -8.80 2.77
N LEU A 143 -4.04 -7.58 2.61
CA LEU A 143 -3.39 -6.53 1.84
C LEU A 143 -2.05 -6.16 2.48
N TRP A 144 -2.05 -5.83 3.77
CA TRP A 144 -0.84 -5.41 4.47
C TRP A 144 0.17 -6.55 4.60
N ASP A 145 -0.27 -7.79 4.88
CA ASP A 145 0.60 -8.96 4.87
C ASP A 145 1.31 -9.12 3.51
N LYS A 146 0.57 -8.94 2.42
CA LYS A 146 1.17 -9.06 1.07
C LYS A 146 2.05 -7.87 0.72
N ILE A 147 1.70 -6.65 1.09
CA ILE A 147 2.56 -5.49 0.87
C ILE A 147 3.89 -5.66 1.60
N GLU A 148 3.87 -6.04 2.87
CA GLU A 148 5.07 -6.26 3.67
C GLU A 148 5.93 -7.41 3.08
N GLU A 149 5.30 -8.51 2.67
CA GLU A 149 5.98 -9.66 2.02
C GLU A 149 6.71 -9.24 0.72
N PHE A 150 6.07 -8.40 -0.11
CA PHE A 150 6.64 -7.96 -1.38
C PHE A 150 7.58 -6.74 -1.27
N CYS A 151 7.64 -6.13 -0.11
CA CYS A 151 8.46 -4.95 0.17
C CYS A 151 9.42 -5.15 1.36
N PRO A 152 10.22 -6.23 1.41
CA PRO A 152 11.03 -6.58 2.59
C PRO A 152 12.12 -5.55 2.94
N ASN A 153 12.49 -4.70 1.98
CA ASN A 153 13.53 -3.68 2.16
C ASN A 153 12.94 -2.30 2.52
N LYS A 154 11.66 -2.25 2.95
CA LYS A 154 10.99 -1.01 3.34
C LYS A 154 10.58 -1.08 4.79
N THR A 155 10.61 0.06 5.47
CA THR A 155 10.11 0.19 6.83
C THR A 155 8.69 0.73 6.79
N PHE A 156 7.77 0.06 7.48
CA PHE A 156 6.39 0.51 7.60
C PHE A 156 6.13 1.07 9.00
N ILE A 157 5.50 2.23 9.06
CA ILE A 157 5.00 2.84 10.30
C ILE A 157 3.51 3.01 10.14
N TYR A 158 2.75 2.32 10.97
CA TYR A 158 1.29 2.41 11.00
C TYR A 158 0.84 3.29 12.17
N ILE A 159 -0.01 4.25 11.88
CA ILE A 159 -0.71 5.05 12.88
C ILE A 159 -2.15 4.57 12.85
N THR A 160 -2.61 3.94 13.91
CA THR A 160 -3.93 3.29 13.93
C THR A 160 -4.55 3.34 15.32
N HIS A 161 -5.87 3.39 15.36
CA HIS A 161 -6.66 3.16 16.56
C HIS A 161 -7.35 1.77 16.55
N ASP A 162 -7.19 0.97 15.50
CA ASP A 162 -7.68 -0.42 15.46
C ASP A 162 -6.69 -1.33 16.21
N LEU A 163 -7.07 -1.73 17.43
CA LEU A 163 -6.25 -2.58 18.28
C LEU A 163 -6.05 -3.98 17.71
N ASP A 164 -7.04 -4.51 16.97
CA ASP A 164 -6.93 -5.80 16.31
C ASP A 164 -5.85 -5.75 15.21
N PHE A 165 -5.83 -4.64 14.43
CA PHE A 165 -4.77 -4.42 13.45
C PHE A 165 -3.41 -4.32 14.11
N ALA A 166 -3.27 -3.51 15.16
CA ALA A 166 -2.01 -3.38 15.90
C ALA A 166 -1.54 -4.73 16.48
N ALA A 167 -2.46 -5.53 17.03
CA ALA A 167 -2.17 -6.86 17.57
C ALA A 167 -1.73 -7.85 16.48
N SER A 168 -2.27 -7.72 15.25
CA SER A 168 -1.93 -8.60 14.13
C SER A 168 -0.48 -8.43 13.64
N ARG A 169 0.12 -7.25 13.83
CA ARG A 169 1.51 -6.95 13.45
C ARG A 169 2.47 -7.44 14.54
N LYS A 170 2.65 -8.76 14.66
CA LYS A 170 3.39 -9.39 15.78
C LYS A 170 4.84 -8.92 15.86
N GLU A 171 5.51 -8.78 14.72
CA GLU A 171 6.92 -8.40 14.63
C GLU A 171 7.15 -6.88 14.80
N ALA A 172 6.08 -6.07 14.80
CA ALA A 172 6.20 -4.63 14.88
C ALA A 172 6.37 -4.17 16.34
N THR A 173 7.28 -3.20 16.55
CA THR A 173 7.35 -2.46 17.79
C THR A 173 6.10 -1.60 17.94
N LYS A 174 5.41 -1.75 19.06
CA LYS A 174 4.17 -1.03 19.36
C LYS A 174 4.45 0.15 20.29
N ILE A 175 4.00 1.33 19.88
CA ILE A 175 4.15 2.56 20.64
C ILE A 175 2.75 3.08 20.98
N TRP A 176 2.44 3.08 22.26
CA TRP A 176 1.17 3.65 22.75
C TRP A 176 1.37 5.13 23.08
N VAL A 177 0.65 5.98 22.37
CA VAL A 177 0.57 7.42 22.65
C VAL A 177 -0.61 7.65 23.59
N LYS A 178 -0.33 7.88 24.87
CA LYS A 178 -1.35 7.99 25.92
C LYS A 178 -1.96 9.39 25.99
N SER A 179 -1.11 10.42 25.99
CA SER A 179 -1.56 11.79 26.22
C SER A 179 -0.63 12.82 25.59
N TYR A 180 -1.19 13.97 25.28
CA TYR A 180 -0.47 15.16 24.87
C TYR A 180 -0.69 16.30 25.86
N PHE A 181 0.37 16.82 26.46
CA PHE A 181 0.33 17.84 27.51
C PHE A 181 0.63 19.27 27.00
N GLY A 182 0.71 19.45 25.67
CA GLY A 182 1.14 20.71 25.08
C GLY A 182 2.67 20.87 25.08
N ASN A 183 3.17 21.92 24.37
CA ASN A 183 4.60 22.23 24.29
C ASN A 183 5.48 21.03 23.88
N ASN A 184 5.01 20.23 22.92
CA ASN A 184 5.68 19.01 22.43
C ASN A 184 5.98 17.94 23.50
N ARG A 185 5.21 17.91 24.57
CA ARG A 185 5.32 16.86 25.60
C ARG A 185 4.23 15.82 25.41
N TRP A 186 4.67 14.59 25.23
CA TRP A 186 3.85 13.41 25.00
C TRP A 186 4.08 12.40 26.10
N ASP A 187 3.05 11.73 26.56
CA ASP A 187 3.16 10.49 27.34
C ASP A 187 3.07 9.32 26.37
N ILE A 188 4.17 8.60 26.22
CA ILE A 188 4.29 7.45 25.35
C ILE A 188 4.81 6.24 26.11
N LYS A 189 4.32 5.05 25.77
CA LYS A 189 4.85 3.78 26.27
C LYS A 189 5.19 2.89 25.09
N ILE A 190 6.40 2.36 25.05
CA ILE A 190 6.78 1.26 24.17
C ILE A 190 6.28 -0.02 24.83
N LEU A 191 5.44 -0.78 24.12
CA LEU A 191 4.96 -2.07 24.60
C LEU A 191 6.00 -3.15 24.33
N ASP A 192 6.15 -4.07 25.29
CA ASP A 192 7.00 -5.24 25.11
C ASP A 192 6.40 -6.14 24.01
N PRO A 193 7.18 -6.71 23.08
CA PRO A 193 6.69 -7.62 22.05
C PRO A 193 5.82 -8.78 22.57
N ASP A 194 6.17 -9.27 23.78
CA ASP A 194 5.44 -10.34 24.45
C ASP A 194 4.27 -9.83 25.32
N GLU A 195 4.13 -8.51 25.46
CA GLU A 195 3.04 -7.91 26.23
C GLU A 195 1.80 -7.82 25.34
N ASN A 196 0.73 -8.50 25.74
CA ASN A 196 -0.57 -8.28 25.12
C ASN A 196 -0.96 -6.80 25.24
N ILE A 197 -1.68 -6.29 24.23
CA ILE A 197 -2.21 -4.93 24.30
C ILE A 197 -2.96 -4.81 25.65
N PRO A 198 -2.57 -3.85 26.53
CA PRO A 198 -3.15 -3.75 27.85
C PRO A 198 -4.66 -3.58 27.81
N ASP A 199 -5.38 -4.28 28.67
CA ASP A 199 -6.85 -4.13 28.79
C ASP A 199 -7.26 -2.66 29.02
N SER A 200 -6.42 -1.89 29.73
CA SER A 200 -6.61 -0.44 29.92
C SER A 200 -6.67 0.34 28.60
N LEU A 201 -5.92 -0.07 27.58
CA LEU A 201 -5.99 0.55 26.26
C LEU A 201 -7.31 0.23 25.57
N MET A 202 -7.80 -1.00 25.73
CA MET A 202 -9.10 -1.42 25.20
C MET A 202 -10.25 -0.57 25.79
N PHE A 203 -10.18 -0.23 27.08
CA PHE A 203 -11.18 0.61 27.72
C PHE A 203 -11.09 2.09 27.34
N GLU A 204 -9.90 2.62 27.06
CA GLU A 204 -9.74 4.02 26.65
C GLU A 204 -10.18 4.27 25.20
N VAL A 205 -10.08 3.27 24.33
CA VAL A 205 -10.48 3.38 22.90
C VAL A 205 -11.98 3.11 22.72
N LEU A 206 -12.60 2.34 23.60
CA LEU A 206 -14.03 1.98 23.53
C LEU A 206 -14.94 2.90 24.37
N GLY A 207 -14.39 3.81 25.15
CA GLY A 207 -15.10 4.80 25.97
C GLY A 207 -15.45 6.05 25.26
#